data_207c212b2f4e7fdc8dbf87e967bbf765
#
_entry.id   207c212b2f4e7fdc8dbf87e967bbf765
#
_cell.length_a   1.000
_cell.length_b   1.000
_cell.length_c   1.000
_cell.angle_alpha   90.00
_cell.angle_beta   90.00
_cell.angle_gamma   90.00
#
_symmetry.space_group_name_H-M   'P 1'
#
loop_
_entity.id
_entity.type
_entity.pdbx_description
1 polymer ?
#
loop_
_entity_poly.entity_id
_entity_poly.type
_entity_poly.pdbx_seq_one_letter_code
_entity_poly.pdbx_strand_id
1 'polypeptide(L)'
;VVLAQSGTAYKVVIWPNSIDAVERTRVATELAELLGLEYETVLAKVSDTKKQEIILARRVEREVIDQIAARKLGMGVGTAIDTKRYYPSGTLFSQLLGFTTVDGVGQSGLEQKYDKYLAGEDGRMITETDRKGNALAYGVQEIIEPVDGYNLVLTVDSVYQSSLEKACKEALEVNNAATAQGILMNCKTGAILAITTQPDYDPNDPPRKDAELLASVTRNRVVADAYEPGSTFKLITLASALDSHA
;
A
#
# COMPACT_ATOMS: atom_id res chain seq x y z
N VAL A 1 -2.67 -1.71 -18.80
CA VAL A 1 -2.69 -0.62 -17.81
C VAL A 1 -2.06 -1.13 -16.52
N VAL A 2 -1.24 -0.31 -15.86
CA VAL A 2 -0.67 -0.63 -14.55
C VAL A 2 -1.71 -0.33 -13.48
N LEU A 3 -2.07 -1.35 -12.67
CA LEU A 3 -3.07 -1.24 -11.61
C LEU A 3 -2.43 -1.03 -10.23
N ALA A 4 -1.26 -1.62 -10.02
CA ALA A 4 -0.45 -1.44 -8.82
C ALA A 4 1.02 -1.55 -9.18
N GLN A 5 1.87 -0.71 -8.61
CA GLN A 5 3.32 -0.74 -8.83
C GLN A 5 4.08 -0.31 -7.58
N SER A 6 5.25 -0.90 -7.37
CA SER A 6 6.20 -0.41 -6.39
C SER A 6 6.98 0.75 -6.98
N GLY A 7 7.17 1.79 -6.21
CA GLY A 7 7.95 2.97 -6.59
C GLY A 7 8.90 3.39 -5.48
N THR A 8 9.90 4.17 -5.85
CA THR A 8 10.85 4.73 -4.91
C THR A 8 10.16 5.78 -4.07
N ALA A 9 10.28 5.65 -2.78
CA ALA A 9 9.95 6.64 -1.78
C ALA A 9 11.17 6.83 -0.85
N TYR A 10 11.01 7.60 0.20
CA TYR A 10 12.10 7.87 1.13
C TYR A 10 11.62 7.75 2.57
N LYS A 11 12.55 7.47 3.47
CA LYS A 11 12.36 7.62 4.91
C LYS A 11 13.21 8.78 5.43
N VAL A 12 12.65 9.52 6.37
CA VAL A 12 13.35 10.57 7.09
C VAL A 12 13.82 10.00 8.42
N VAL A 13 15.10 10.10 8.65
CA VAL A 13 15.79 9.53 9.82
C VAL A 13 16.43 10.67 10.61
N ILE A 14 16.35 10.61 11.92
CA ILE A 14 17.03 11.56 12.80
C ILE A 14 17.98 10.83 13.74
N TRP A 15 19.12 11.48 14.01
CA TRP A 15 20.10 11.08 15.02
C TRP A 15 20.11 12.11 16.13
N PRO A 16 19.29 11.95 17.20
CA PRO A 16 19.09 12.97 18.24
C PRO A 16 20.37 13.44 18.92
N ASN A 17 21.37 12.54 19.03
CA ASN A 17 22.68 12.85 19.60
C ASN A 17 23.54 13.77 18.71
N SER A 18 23.23 13.87 17.42
CA SER A 18 23.93 14.71 16.45
C SER A 18 23.22 16.05 16.21
N ILE A 19 22.10 16.30 16.91
CA ILE A 19 21.35 17.56 16.84
C ILE A 19 21.70 18.40 18.07
N ASP A 20 22.29 19.58 17.83
CA ASP A 20 22.59 20.51 18.90
C ASP A 20 21.35 20.92 19.68
N ALA A 21 21.46 21.01 21.00
CA ALA A 21 20.33 21.31 21.87
C ALA A 21 19.61 22.63 21.50
N VAL A 22 20.38 23.62 21.02
CA VAL A 22 19.86 24.94 20.59
C VAL A 22 19.05 24.82 19.29
N GLU A 23 19.43 23.89 18.40
CA GLU A 23 18.79 23.69 17.09
C GLU A 23 17.56 22.77 17.15
N ARG A 24 17.33 22.04 18.23
CA ARG A 24 16.24 21.06 18.33
C ARG A 24 14.87 21.62 18.05
N THR A 25 14.59 22.82 18.59
CA THR A 25 13.31 23.52 18.36
C THR A 25 13.13 23.85 16.89
N ARG A 26 14.15 24.40 16.24
CA ARG A 26 14.13 24.74 14.81
C ARG A 26 13.94 23.48 13.95
N VAL A 27 14.76 22.45 14.19
CA VAL A 27 14.67 21.18 13.45
C VAL A 27 13.29 20.54 13.63
N ALA A 28 12.74 20.54 14.85
CA ALA A 28 11.41 19.98 15.12
C ALA A 28 10.31 20.76 14.40
N THR A 29 10.36 22.11 14.39
CA THR A 29 9.38 22.94 13.69
C THR A 29 9.38 22.68 12.18
N GLU A 30 10.57 22.72 11.57
CA GLU A 30 10.72 22.51 10.12
C GLU A 30 10.30 21.10 9.69
N LEU A 31 10.68 20.06 10.44
CA LEU A 31 10.31 18.70 10.12
C LEU A 31 8.80 18.45 10.35
N ALA A 32 8.21 19.04 11.40
CA ALA A 32 6.79 18.92 11.66
C ALA A 32 5.96 19.55 10.54
N GLU A 33 6.36 20.73 10.07
CA GLU A 33 5.70 21.43 8.95
C GLU A 33 5.81 20.61 7.64
N LEU A 34 7.03 20.22 7.25
CA LEU A 34 7.28 19.53 5.98
C LEU A 34 6.67 18.13 5.91
N LEU A 35 6.60 17.43 7.04
CA LEU A 35 6.08 16.07 7.11
C LEU A 35 4.60 16.00 7.53
N GLY A 36 3.97 17.13 7.85
CA GLY A 36 2.58 17.18 8.35
C GLY A 36 2.40 16.46 9.69
N LEU A 37 3.41 16.49 10.56
CA LEU A 37 3.40 15.82 11.86
C LEU A 37 3.14 16.82 13.00
N GLU A 38 2.62 16.31 14.10
CA GLU A 38 2.44 17.07 15.34
C GLU A 38 3.80 17.53 15.89
N TYR A 39 3.96 18.85 16.11
CA TYR A 39 5.20 19.46 16.60
C TYR A 39 5.71 18.81 17.89
N GLU A 40 4.86 18.62 18.88
CA GLU A 40 5.22 18.02 20.16
C GLU A 40 5.77 16.59 20.01
N THR A 41 5.18 15.82 19.10
CA THR A 41 5.64 14.47 18.78
C THR A 41 7.04 14.49 18.14
N VAL A 42 7.29 15.43 17.22
CA VAL A 42 8.59 15.57 16.56
C VAL A 42 9.63 16.07 17.56
N LEU A 43 9.30 17.08 18.37
CA LEU A 43 10.19 17.62 19.39
C LEU A 43 10.61 16.56 20.43
N ALA A 44 9.66 15.74 20.87
CA ALA A 44 9.95 14.64 21.79
C ALA A 44 10.95 13.65 21.18
N LYS A 45 10.79 13.30 19.90
CA LYS A 45 11.70 12.40 19.19
C LYS A 45 13.07 13.02 18.95
N VAL A 46 13.15 14.28 18.54
CA VAL A 46 14.39 15.02 18.32
C VAL A 46 15.18 15.18 19.63
N SER A 47 14.49 15.22 20.76
CA SER A 47 15.08 15.38 22.10
C SER A 47 15.43 14.06 22.79
N ASP A 48 15.04 12.91 22.24
CA ASP A 48 15.29 11.58 22.83
C ASP A 48 16.71 11.09 22.55
N THR A 49 17.67 11.64 23.27
CA THR A 49 19.10 11.29 23.14
C THR A 49 19.45 9.88 23.64
N LYS A 50 18.49 9.11 24.16
CA LYS A 50 18.69 7.70 24.53
C LYS A 50 18.74 6.79 23.29
N LYS A 51 18.14 7.22 22.20
CA LYS A 51 18.14 6.50 20.93
C LYS A 51 19.23 7.04 20.01
N GLN A 52 19.94 6.15 19.35
CA GLN A 52 20.94 6.53 18.35
C GLN A 52 20.27 7.01 17.06
N GLU A 53 19.25 6.31 16.64
CA GLU A 53 18.54 6.56 15.39
C GLU A 53 17.03 6.43 15.60
N ILE A 54 16.26 7.33 14.99
CA ILE A 54 14.79 7.29 14.99
C ILE A 54 14.30 7.54 13.56
N ILE A 55 13.51 6.62 13.05
CA ILE A 55 12.75 6.85 11.81
C ILE A 55 11.59 7.78 12.15
N LEU A 56 11.63 9.00 11.62
CA LEU A 56 10.61 10.02 11.89
C LEU A 56 9.39 9.83 10.99
N ALA A 57 9.62 9.61 9.69
CA ALA A 57 8.59 9.36 8.71
C ALA A 57 9.08 8.35 7.66
N ARG A 58 8.13 7.61 7.07
CA ARG A 58 8.38 6.67 5.99
C ARG A 58 7.50 7.00 4.78
N ARG A 59 7.88 6.47 3.61
CA ARG A 59 7.14 6.64 2.35
C ARG A 59 6.95 8.11 1.95
N VAL A 60 7.96 8.93 2.25
CA VAL A 60 7.98 10.36 1.93
C VAL A 60 8.29 10.52 0.45
N GLU A 61 7.56 11.40 -0.21
CA GLU A 61 7.75 11.70 -1.64
C GLU A 61 9.03 12.52 -1.86
N ARG A 62 9.60 12.44 -3.07
CA ARG A 62 10.86 13.07 -3.45
C ARG A 62 10.84 14.58 -3.23
N GLU A 63 9.73 15.23 -3.55
CA GLU A 63 9.56 16.68 -3.42
C GLU A 63 9.74 17.17 -1.98
N VAL A 64 9.24 16.41 -1.00
CA VAL A 64 9.40 16.73 0.42
C VAL A 64 10.84 16.53 0.86
N ILE A 65 11.52 15.50 0.34
CA ILE A 65 12.94 15.25 0.61
C ILE A 65 13.80 16.40 0.08
N ASP A 66 13.53 16.87 -1.12
CA ASP A 66 14.25 18.00 -1.73
C ASP A 66 14.02 19.30 -0.90
N GLN A 67 12.84 19.50 -0.35
CA GLN A 67 12.55 20.61 0.58
C GLN A 67 13.32 20.46 1.90
N ILE A 68 13.36 19.26 2.50
CA ILE A 68 14.15 18.98 3.71
C ILE A 68 15.65 19.29 3.46
N ALA A 69 16.17 18.85 2.32
CA ALA A 69 17.57 19.11 1.94
C ALA A 69 17.86 20.61 1.80
N ALA A 70 16.92 21.38 1.22
CA ALA A 70 17.01 22.83 1.06
C ALA A 70 17.06 23.58 2.40
N ARG A 71 16.42 23.05 3.47
CA ARG A 71 16.41 23.66 4.82
C ARG A 71 17.73 23.52 5.58
N LYS A 72 18.66 22.68 5.10
CA LYS A 72 20.00 22.47 5.70
C LYS A 72 19.94 22.24 7.22
N LEU A 73 19.18 21.24 7.63
CA LEU A 73 18.89 20.95 9.05
C LEU A 73 20.07 20.33 9.84
N GLY A 74 21.23 20.21 9.22
CA GLY A 74 22.46 19.70 9.85
C GLY A 74 22.60 18.18 9.77
N MET A 75 23.70 17.66 10.35
CA MET A 75 24.08 16.24 10.28
C MET A 75 23.14 15.31 11.08
N GLY A 76 22.32 15.86 11.94
CA GLY A 76 21.37 15.09 12.75
C GLY A 76 20.08 14.70 12.04
N VAL A 77 19.91 15.09 10.77
CA VAL A 77 18.76 14.75 9.92
C VAL A 77 19.25 14.13 8.63
N GLY A 78 18.74 12.97 8.27
CA GLY A 78 19.11 12.26 7.07
C GLY A 78 17.91 11.64 6.38
N THR A 79 18.15 11.20 5.16
CA THR A 79 17.15 10.52 4.35
C THR A 79 17.74 9.24 3.78
N ALA A 80 16.91 8.21 3.64
CA ALA A 80 17.32 6.97 2.99
C ALA A 80 16.20 6.49 2.06
N ILE A 81 16.56 5.66 1.10
CA ILE A 81 15.60 5.07 0.17
C ILE A 81 14.61 4.18 0.96
N ASP A 82 13.36 4.28 0.59
CA ASP A 82 12.26 3.45 1.04
C ASP A 82 11.43 3.06 -0.19
N THR A 83 10.50 2.14 -0.04
CA THR A 83 9.59 1.74 -1.11
C THR A 83 8.15 2.04 -0.74
N LYS A 84 7.34 2.39 -1.74
CA LYS A 84 5.91 2.61 -1.59
C LYS A 84 5.15 1.91 -2.69
N ARG A 85 4.05 1.27 -2.33
CA ARG A 85 3.12 0.70 -3.30
C ARG A 85 2.15 1.77 -3.74
N TYR A 86 2.02 1.97 -5.04
CA TYR A 86 1.14 2.96 -5.66
C TYR A 86 0.03 2.24 -6.41
N TYR A 87 -1.19 2.76 -6.27
CA TYR A 87 -2.39 2.32 -6.97
C TYR A 87 -2.90 3.48 -7.83
N PRO A 88 -2.42 3.61 -9.09
CA PRO A 88 -2.66 4.80 -9.92
C PRO A 88 -4.13 5.06 -10.23
N SER A 89 -4.96 4.00 -10.17
CA SER A 89 -6.39 4.09 -10.46
C SER A 89 -7.26 4.48 -9.25
N GLY A 90 -6.66 4.84 -8.12
CA GLY A 90 -7.38 5.22 -6.90
C GLY A 90 -8.28 4.09 -6.40
N THR A 91 -9.58 4.37 -6.21
CA THR A 91 -10.54 3.39 -5.67
C THR A 91 -10.86 2.25 -6.63
N LEU A 92 -10.56 2.40 -7.94
CA LEU A 92 -10.85 1.40 -8.95
C LEU A 92 -10.13 0.08 -8.65
N PHE A 93 -10.84 -1.03 -8.63
CA PHE A 93 -10.34 -2.37 -8.27
C PHE A 93 -9.95 -2.55 -6.79
N SER A 94 -10.36 -1.69 -5.89
CA SER A 94 -9.86 -1.66 -4.50
C SER A 94 -9.93 -3.01 -3.79
N GLN A 95 -11.09 -3.68 -3.78
CA GLN A 95 -11.23 -4.99 -3.10
C GLN A 95 -10.53 -6.13 -3.84
N LEU A 96 -10.36 -6.00 -5.17
CA LEU A 96 -9.63 -6.99 -5.96
C LEU A 96 -8.13 -6.90 -5.68
N LEU A 97 -7.56 -5.70 -5.80
CA LEU A 97 -6.13 -5.48 -5.60
C LEU A 97 -5.75 -5.65 -4.13
N GLY A 98 -6.51 -5.04 -3.23
CA GLY A 98 -6.14 -4.94 -1.84
C GLY A 98 -5.11 -3.83 -1.60
N PHE A 99 -4.37 -3.94 -0.50
CA PHE A 99 -3.33 -2.97 -0.12
C PHE A 99 -2.21 -3.64 0.68
N THR A 100 -1.09 -2.93 0.85
CA THR A 100 0.07 -3.39 1.62
C THR A 100 0.27 -2.61 2.92
N THR A 101 0.96 -3.22 3.90
CA THR A 101 1.50 -2.50 5.08
C THR A 101 2.55 -1.48 4.66
N VAL A 102 3.02 -0.68 5.63
CA VAL A 102 4.19 0.22 5.46
C VAL A 102 5.46 -0.56 5.12
N ASP A 103 5.56 -1.82 5.49
CA ASP A 103 6.71 -2.69 5.18
C ASP A 103 6.54 -3.45 3.85
N GLY A 104 5.50 -3.13 3.06
CA GLY A 104 5.26 -3.73 1.76
C GLY A 104 4.52 -5.07 1.79
N VAL A 105 4.16 -5.61 2.97
CA VAL A 105 3.46 -6.89 3.12
C VAL A 105 1.99 -6.76 2.74
N GLY A 106 1.49 -7.62 1.86
CA GLY A 106 0.10 -7.64 1.42
C GLY A 106 -0.88 -7.94 2.55
N GLN A 107 -1.95 -7.14 2.67
CA GLN A 107 -2.94 -7.23 3.76
C GLN A 107 -4.30 -7.72 3.32
N SER A 108 -4.64 -7.54 2.06
CA SER A 108 -5.93 -7.98 1.50
C SER A 108 -5.81 -8.20 -0.02
N GLY A 109 -6.85 -8.77 -0.62
CA GLY A 109 -6.97 -8.95 -2.06
C GLY A 109 -5.83 -9.74 -2.71
N LEU A 110 -5.46 -9.35 -3.91
CA LEU A 110 -4.38 -9.97 -4.67
C LEU A 110 -3.01 -9.67 -4.07
N GLU A 111 -2.81 -8.50 -3.46
CA GLU A 111 -1.57 -8.17 -2.75
C GLU A 111 -1.28 -9.20 -1.65
N GLN A 112 -2.28 -9.57 -0.84
CA GLN A 112 -2.11 -10.60 0.19
C GLN A 112 -1.96 -12.01 -0.42
N LYS A 113 -2.79 -12.35 -1.39
CA LYS A 113 -2.81 -13.69 -1.98
C LYS A 113 -1.51 -14.04 -2.69
N TYR A 114 -0.90 -13.07 -3.35
CA TYR A 114 0.31 -13.22 -4.14
C TYR A 114 1.54 -12.53 -3.54
N ASP A 115 1.48 -12.13 -2.28
CA ASP A 115 2.57 -11.45 -1.55
C ASP A 115 3.92 -12.16 -1.75
N LYS A 116 3.95 -13.47 -1.58
CA LYS A 116 5.15 -14.32 -1.78
C LYS A 116 5.82 -14.11 -3.16
N TYR A 117 5.04 -13.80 -4.18
CA TYR A 117 5.55 -13.62 -5.55
C TYR A 117 5.82 -12.15 -5.89
N LEU A 118 5.09 -11.24 -5.26
CA LEU A 118 5.16 -9.80 -5.54
C LEU A 118 6.23 -9.08 -4.71
N ALA A 119 6.58 -9.61 -3.53
CA ALA A 119 7.46 -8.92 -2.59
C ALA A 119 8.93 -8.80 -3.06
N GLY A 120 9.43 -9.79 -3.82
CA GLY A 120 10.87 -9.86 -4.13
C GLY A 120 11.73 -10.22 -2.93
N GLU A 121 13.02 -9.97 -3.03
CA GLU A 121 14.00 -10.19 -1.95
C GLU A 121 14.84 -8.92 -1.74
N ASP A 122 14.93 -8.47 -0.50
CA ASP A 122 15.72 -7.29 -0.15
C ASP A 122 17.21 -7.53 -0.34
N GLY A 123 17.90 -6.59 -0.98
CA GLY A 123 19.35 -6.55 -1.02
C GLY A 123 19.94 -6.29 0.37
N ARG A 124 21.21 -6.64 0.53
CA ARG A 124 21.96 -6.42 1.78
C ARG A 124 23.32 -5.83 1.47
N MET A 125 23.72 -4.85 2.27
CA MET A 125 25.07 -4.34 2.26
C MET A 125 25.70 -4.63 3.64
N ILE A 126 26.73 -5.46 3.65
CA ILE A 126 27.53 -5.78 4.83
C ILE A 126 28.81 -4.97 4.75
N THR A 127 29.06 -4.11 5.74
CA THR A 127 30.22 -3.22 5.77
C THR A 127 30.91 -3.35 7.13
N GLU A 128 32.21 -3.51 7.13
CA GLU A 128 33.00 -3.41 8.37
C GLU A 128 33.00 -1.99 8.89
N THR A 129 32.72 -1.84 10.20
CA THR A 129 32.68 -0.53 10.85
C THR A 129 33.64 -0.46 12.03
N ASP A 130 34.05 0.76 12.36
CA ASP A 130 34.81 1.05 13.61
C ASP A 130 33.85 0.94 14.83
N ARG A 131 34.42 1.10 16.03
CA ARG A 131 33.65 1.08 17.29
C ARG A 131 32.59 2.20 17.39
N LYS A 132 32.66 3.21 16.53
CA LYS A 132 31.70 4.33 16.47
C LYS A 132 30.65 4.14 15.37
N GLY A 133 30.73 3.04 14.60
CA GLY A 133 29.80 2.75 13.51
C GLY A 133 30.17 3.38 12.17
N ASN A 134 31.35 3.99 12.02
CA ASN A 134 31.79 4.53 10.73
C ASN A 134 32.35 3.39 9.86
N ALA A 135 31.98 3.38 8.57
CA ALA A 135 32.52 2.42 7.62
C ALA A 135 34.06 2.56 7.52
N LEU A 136 34.78 1.43 7.57
CA LEU A 136 36.22 1.42 7.40
C LEU A 136 36.56 1.61 5.92
N ALA A 137 37.45 2.57 5.63
CA ALA A 137 37.84 2.89 4.24
C ALA A 137 38.46 1.71 3.46
N TYR A 138 39.00 0.73 4.17
CA TYR A 138 39.61 -0.49 3.64
C TYR A 138 38.92 -1.76 4.13
N GLY A 139 37.72 -1.61 4.73
CA GLY A 139 36.92 -2.73 5.21
C GLY A 139 36.30 -3.53 4.07
N VAL A 140 36.01 -4.78 4.34
CA VAL A 140 35.26 -5.63 3.38
C VAL A 140 33.85 -5.06 3.24
N GLN A 141 33.43 -4.85 2.01
CA GLN A 141 32.05 -4.53 1.64
C GLN A 141 31.50 -5.67 0.79
N GLU A 142 30.46 -6.32 1.28
CA GLU A 142 29.72 -7.31 0.53
C GLU A 142 28.37 -6.73 0.19
N ILE A 143 28.05 -6.67 -1.10
CA ILE A 143 26.77 -6.18 -1.60
C ILE A 143 26.03 -7.37 -2.21
N ILE A 144 24.87 -7.68 -1.64
CA ILE A 144 23.92 -8.64 -2.20
C ILE A 144 22.82 -7.79 -2.84
N GLU A 145 22.73 -7.85 -4.16
CA GLU A 145 21.74 -7.07 -4.93
C GLU A 145 20.32 -7.54 -4.61
N PRO A 146 19.34 -6.64 -4.59
CA PRO A 146 17.93 -6.99 -4.42
C PRO A 146 17.42 -7.77 -5.64
N VAL A 147 16.44 -8.63 -5.41
CA VAL A 147 15.74 -9.36 -6.48
C VAL A 147 14.30 -8.86 -6.57
N ASP A 148 13.92 -8.34 -7.72
CA ASP A 148 12.56 -7.83 -7.95
C ASP A 148 11.54 -8.97 -7.88
N GLY A 149 10.35 -8.66 -7.36
CA GLY A 149 9.21 -9.56 -7.38
C GLY A 149 8.63 -9.74 -8.78
N TYR A 150 7.79 -10.74 -8.93
CA TYR A 150 7.12 -11.04 -10.19
C TYR A 150 6.01 -10.05 -10.51
N ASN A 151 5.71 -9.91 -11.80
CA ASN A 151 4.54 -9.18 -12.26
C ASN A 151 3.32 -10.11 -12.37
N LEU A 152 2.17 -9.65 -11.90
CA LEU A 152 0.89 -10.35 -12.02
C LEU A 152 0.07 -9.73 -13.14
N VAL A 153 -0.28 -10.52 -14.15
CA VAL A 153 -1.14 -10.10 -15.27
C VAL A 153 -2.56 -10.59 -15.01
N LEU A 154 -3.53 -9.68 -15.05
CA LEU A 154 -4.94 -9.96 -14.78
C LEU A 154 -5.75 -9.94 -16.07
N THR A 155 -6.92 -10.59 -16.03
CA THR A 155 -7.90 -10.60 -17.13
C THR A 155 -8.86 -9.41 -17.10
N VAL A 156 -8.83 -8.61 -16.05
CA VAL A 156 -9.75 -7.48 -15.85
C VAL A 156 -9.48 -6.35 -16.84
N ASP A 157 -10.54 -5.66 -17.22
CA ASP A 157 -10.53 -4.51 -18.12
C ASP A 157 -11.03 -3.26 -17.39
N SER A 158 -10.24 -2.18 -17.48
CA SER A 158 -10.52 -0.94 -16.75
C SER A 158 -11.82 -0.23 -17.20
N VAL A 159 -12.21 -0.36 -18.45
CA VAL A 159 -13.42 0.25 -18.98
C VAL A 159 -14.66 -0.48 -18.44
N TYR A 160 -14.63 -1.81 -18.50
CA TYR A 160 -15.72 -2.62 -17.91
C TYR A 160 -15.79 -2.46 -16.40
N GLN A 161 -14.65 -2.41 -15.73
CA GLN A 161 -14.60 -2.20 -14.29
C GLN A 161 -15.22 -0.86 -13.88
N SER A 162 -14.80 0.23 -14.53
CA SER A 162 -15.34 1.56 -14.24
C SER A 162 -16.86 1.64 -14.46
N SER A 163 -17.35 0.99 -15.53
CA SER A 163 -18.78 0.93 -15.81
C SER A 163 -19.54 0.13 -14.76
N LEU A 164 -18.97 -1.00 -14.32
CA LEU A 164 -19.58 -1.86 -13.31
C LEU A 164 -19.60 -1.20 -11.94
N GLU A 165 -18.50 -0.56 -11.53
CA GLU A 165 -18.42 0.16 -10.26
C GLU A 165 -19.41 1.32 -10.20
N LYS A 166 -19.52 2.09 -11.29
CA LYS A 166 -20.50 3.16 -11.40
C LYS A 166 -21.93 2.64 -11.25
N ALA A 167 -22.26 1.55 -11.94
CA ALA A 167 -23.60 0.94 -11.87
C ALA A 167 -23.91 0.41 -10.46
N CYS A 168 -22.95 -0.25 -9.80
CA CYS A 168 -23.12 -0.74 -8.44
C CYS A 168 -23.26 0.39 -7.43
N LYS A 169 -22.50 1.48 -7.58
CA LYS A 169 -22.59 2.67 -6.73
C LYS A 169 -23.95 3.37 -6.88
N GLU A 170 -24.40 3.54 -8.11
CA GLU A 170 -25.73 4.10 -8.40
C GLU A 170 -26.84 3.21 -7.81
N ALA A 171 -26.73 1.89 -7.98
CA ALA A 171 -27.70 0.94 -7.42
C ALA A 171 -27.76 1.00 -5.88
N LEU A 172 -26.61 1.16 -5.23
CA LEU A 172 -26.51 1.31 -3.77
C LEU A 172 -27.22 2.58 -3.30
N GLU A 173 -26.95 3.72 -3.97
CA GLU A 173 -27.53 5.02 -3.62
C GLU A 173 -29.05 5.06 -3.86
N VAL A 174 -29.51 4.64 -5.05
CA VAL A 174 -30.94 4.70 -5.44
C VAL A 174 -31.80 3.78 -4.56
N ASN A 175 -31.28 2.63 -4.16
CA ASN A 175 -32.02 1.68 -3.35
C ASN A 175 -31.76 1.80 -1.84
N ASN A 176 -30.93 2.76 -1.41
CA ASN A 176 -30.48 2.89 -0.02
C ASN A 176 -30.00 1.55 0.55
N ALA A 177 -29.23 0.81 -0.26
CA ALA A 177 -28.75 -0.51 0.07
C ALA A 177 -27.48 -0.42 0.93
N ALA A 178 -27.23 -1.41 1.80
CA ALA A 178 -26.02 -1.46 2.59
C ALA A 178 -24.78 -1.84 1.75
N THR A 179 -24.96 -2.67 0.74
CA THR A 179 -23.91 -3.10 -0.19
C THR A 179 -24.47 -3.36 -1.58
N ALA A 180 -23.64 -3.15 -2.61
CA ALA A 180 -23.92 -3.58 -3.97
C ALA A 180 -22.72 -4.35 -4.52
N GLN A 181 -22.98 -5.41 -5.27
CA GLN A 181 -21.93 -6.30 -5.76
C GLN A 181 -22.16 -6.57 -7.23
N GLY A 182 -21.06 -6.70 -7.98
CA GLY A 182 -21.14 -7.01 -9.39
C GLY A 182 -19.94 -7.82 -9.88
N ILE A 183 -20.19 -8.68 -10.84
CA ILE A 183 -19.17 -9.42 -11.59
C ILE A 183 -19.55 -9.46 -13.07
N LEU A 184 -18.58 -9.22 -13.92
CA LEU A 184 -18.68 -9.35 -15.35
C LEU A 184 -17.70 -10.41 -15.84
N MET A 185 -18.23 -11.44 -16.49
CA MET A 185 -17.44 -12.58 -16.97
C MET A 185 -17.65 -12.80 -18.47
N ASN A 186 -16.58 -13.14 -19.16
CA ASN A 186 -16.65 -13.60 -20.54
C ASN A 186 -17.20 -15.03 -20.55
N CYS A 187 -18.41 -15.22 -21.08
CA CYS A 187 -19.11 -16.52 -21.08
C CYS A 187 -18.45 -17.61 -21.95
N LYS A 188 -17.53 -17.23 -22.85
CA LYS A 188 -16.81 -18.22 -23.71
C LYS A 188 -15.52 -18.70 -23.04
N THR A 189 -14.85 -17.86 -22.29
CA THR A 189 -13.52 -18.16 -21.72
C THR A 189 -13.53 -18.34 -20.22
N GLY A 190 -14.58 -17.89 -19.52
CA GLY A 190 -14.65 -17.84 -18.07
C GLY A 190 -13.80 -16.71 -17.46
N ALA A 191 -13.14 -15.88 -18.27
CA ALA A 191 -12.32 -14.80 -17.77
C ALA A 191 -13.17 -13.72 -17.08
N ILE A 192 -12.79 -13.33 -15.86
CA ILE A 192 -13.40 -12.21 -15.14
C ILE A 192 -12.87 -10.91 -15.73
N LEU A 193 -13.78 -10.10 -16.27
CA LEU A 193 -13.46 -8.81 -16.88
C LEU A 193 -13.62 -7.64 -15.92
N ALA A 194 -14.56 -7.75 -14.97
CA ALA A 194 -14.75 -6.77 -13.90
C ALA A 194 -15.34 -7.45 -12.66
N ILE A 195 -15.01 -6.95 -11.48
CA ILE A 195 -15.52 -7.43 -10.20
C ILE A 195 -15.47 -6.32 -9.17
N THR A 196 -16.57 -6.05 -8.49
CA THR A 196 -16.65 -4.98 -7.49
C THR A 196 -17.59 -5.31 -6.34
N THR A 197 -17.29 -4.72 -5.20
CA THR A 197 -18.19 -4.59 -4.04
C THR A 197 -18.24 -3.11 -3.68
N GLN A 198 -19.45 -2.57 -3.45
CA GLN A 198 -19.64 -1.20 -2.95
C GLN A 198 -20.17 -1.23 -1.51
N PRO A 199 -19.74 -0.31 -0.62
CA PRO A 199 -18.81 0.80 -0.86
C PRO A 199 -17.34 0.34 -1.07
N ASP A 200 -16.61 1.14 -1.86
CA ASP A 200 -15.16 0.99 -2.12
C ASP A 200 -14.31 1.78 -1.11
N TYR A 201 -12.99 1.72 -1.29
CA TYR A 201 -12.00 2.50 -0.52
C TYR A 201 -10.79 2.81 -1.39
N ASP A 202 -9.95 3.77 -0.99
CA ASP A 202 -8.68 4.03 -1.67
C ASP A 202 -7.57 3.14 -1.11
N PRO A 203 -6.98 2.22 -1.90
CA PRO A 203 -5.85 1.39 -1.47
C PRO A 203 -4.59 2.20 -1.11
N ASN A 204 -4.45 3.43 -1.62
CA ASN A 204 -3.36 4.31 -1.24
C ASN A 204 -3.52 4.85 0.20
N ASP A 205 -4.77 5.03 0.67
CA ASP A 205 -5.10 5.52 2.01
C ASP A 205 -6.25 4.70 2.64
N PRO A 206 -6.04 3.40 2.93
CA PRO A 206 -7.06 2.57 3.55
C PRO A 206 -7.37 3.05 4.98
N PRO A 207 -8.61 2.91 5.48
CA PRO A 207 -9.05 3.44 6.77
C PRO A 207 -8.48 2.63 7.97
N ARG A 208 -7.15 2.65 8.14
CA ARG A 208 -6.41 1.83 9.12
C ARG A 208 -6.75 2.16 10.58
N LYS A 209 -7.28 3.37 10.85
CA LYS A 209 -7.64 3.82 12.20
C LYS A 209 -8.95 3.21 12.69
N ASP A 210 -9.78 2.75 11.78
CA ASP A 210 -11.07 2.11 12.06
C ASP A 210 -11.04 0.65 11.57
N ALA A 211 -10.82 -0.27 12.46
CA ALA A 211 -10.67 -1.70 12.13
C ALA A 211 -11.98 -2.32 11.59
N GLU A 212 -13.14 -1.85 12.08
CA GLU A 212 -14.44 -2.35 11.63
C GLU A 212 -14.74 -1.86 10.21
N LEU A 213 -14.56 -0.57 9.95
CA LEU A 213 -14.69 -0.01 8.61
C LEU A 213 -13.70 -0.68 7.65
N LEU A 214 -12.43 -0.79 8.02
CA LEU A 214 -11.41 -1.44 7.21
C LEU A 214 -11.84 -2.87 6.82
N ALA A 215 -12.25 -3.68 7.78
CA ALA A 215 -12.70 -5.05 7.52
C ALA A 215 -13.92 -5.09 6.60
N SER A 216 -14.84 -4.14 6.74
CA SER A 216 -16.07 -4.07 5.92
C SER A 216 -15.79 -3.71 4.46
N VAL A 217 -14.93 -2.69 4.20
CA VAL A 217 -14.66 -2.17 2.84
C VAL A 217 -13.62 -3.00 2.08
N THR A 218 -12.73 -3.71 2.77
CA THR A 218 -11.71 -4.55 2.12
C THR A 218 -12.22 -5.94 1.73
N ARG A 219 -13.37 -6.35 2.28
CA ARG A 219 -13.95 -7.66 1.99
C ARG A 219 -14.52 -7.72 0.58
N ASN A 220 -13.95 -8.56 -0.28
CA ASN A 220 -14.54 -8.85 -1.58
C ASN A 220 -15.75 -9.80 -1.42
N ARG A 221 -16.93 -9.22 -1.22
CA ARG A 221 -18.15 -9.97 -0.91
C ARG A 221 -18.60 -10.85 -2.06
N VAL A 222 -18.25 -10.51 -3.31
CA VAL A 222 -18.61 -11.30 -4.50
C VAL A 222 -18.12 -12.75 -4.39
N VAL A 223 -16.95 -12.95 -3.75
CA VAL A 223 -16.33 -14.26 -3.61
C VAL A 223 -16.31 -14.78 -2.17
N ALA A 224 -16.55 -13.91 -1.19
CA ALA A 224 -16.43 -14.26 0.23
C ALA A 224 -17.78 -14.50 0.93
N ASP A 225 -18.88 -13.94 0.41
CA ASP A 225 -20.20 -14.03 1.04
C ASP A 225 -21.06 -15.10 0.36
N ALA A 226 -21.63 -15.97 1.19
CA ALA A 226 -22.68 -16.88 0.75
C ALA A 226 -24.04 -16.16 0.78
N TYR A 227 -24.87 -16.37 -0.23
CA TYR A 227 -26.23 -15.85 -0.29
C TYR A 227 -27.20 -16.89 -0.81
N GLU A 228 -28.49 -16.70 -0.54
CA GLU A 228 -29.54 -17.57 -1.06
C GLU A 228 -29.86 -17.20 -2.52
N PRO A 229 -29.50 -18.07 -3.50
CA PRO A 229 -29.51 -17.69 -4.91
C PRO A 229 -30.93 -17.56 -5.49
N GLY A 230 -31.92 -18.18 -4.89
CA GLY A 230 -33.25 -18.18 -5.41
C GLY A 230 -33.34 -18.65 -6.87
N SER A 231 -34.14 -17.92 -7.74
CA SER A 231 -34.30 -18.25 -9.17
C SER A 231 -33.00 -18.17 -9.99
N THR A 232 -31.93 -17.53 -9.49
CA THR A 232 -30.64 -17.52 -10.21
C THR A 232 -30.01 -18.92 -10.28
N PHE A 233 -30.37 -19.80 -9.34
CA PHE A 233 -29.93 -21.20 -9.35
C PHE A 233 -30.46 -22.01 -10.55
N LYS A 234 -31.53 -21.54 -11.20
CA LYS A 234 -32.09 -22.19 -12.42
C LYS A 234 -31.09 -22.25 -13.57
N LEU A 235 -30.11 -21.33 -13.61
CA LEU A 235 -29.05 -21.39 -14.61
C LEU A 235 -28.17 -22.63 -14.42
N ILE A 236 -27.89 -23.02 -13.19
CA ILE A 236 -27.10 -24.23 -12.87
C ILE A 236 -27.93 -25.47 -13.24
N THR A 237 -29.23 -25.48 -12.91
CA THR A 237 -30.15 -26.59 -13.28
C THR A 237 -30.23 -26.77 -14.79
N LEU A 238 -30.37 -25.67 -15.55
CA LEU A 238 -30.41 -25.73 -17.02
C LEU A 238 -29.05 -26.20 -17.59
N ALA A 239 -27.93 -25.67 -17.10
CA ALA A 239 -26.62 -26.09 -17.55
C ALA A 239 -26.38 -27.60 -17.30
N SER A 240 -26.76 -28.10 -16.13
CA SER A 240 -26.65 -29.52 -15.79
C SER A 240 -27.54 -30.39 -16.70
N ALA A 241 -28.77 -29.95 -17.02
CA ALA A 241 -29.64 -30.67 -17.93
C ALA A 241 -29.07 -30.74 -19.36
N LEU A 242 -28.50 -29.63 -19.85
CA LEU A 242 -27.85 -29.60 -21.16
C LEU A 242 -26.57 -30.46 -21.20
N ASP A 243 -25.78 -30.48 -20.13
CA ASP A 243 -24.53 -31.25 -20.05
C ASP A 243 -24.82 -32.78 -19.94
N SER A 244 -25.88 -33.14 -19.24
CA SER A 244 -26.32 -34.55 -19.10
C SER A 244 -27.11 -35.08 -20.28
N HIS A 245 -27.34 -34.28 -21.33
CA HIS A 245 -28.17 -34.63 -22.49
C HIS A 245 -29.60 -35.08 -22.14
N ALA A 246 -30.13 -34.57 -21.02
CA ALA A 246 -31.47 -34.90 -20.51
C ALA A 246 -32.57 -34.00 -21.14
#